data_1299e8358ed5eb0f8ffe3a67da889e49
#
_entry.id   1299e8358ed5eb0f8ffe3a67da889e49
#
_cell.length_a   1.000
_cell.length_b   1.000
_cell.length_c   1.000
_cell.angle_alpha   90.00
_cell.angle_beta   90.00
_cell.angle_gamma   90.00
#
_symmetry.space_group_name_H-M   'P 1'
#
loop_
_entity.id
_entity.type
_entity.pdbx_description
1 polymer ?
#
loop_
_entity_poly.entity_id
_entity_poly.type
_entity_poly.pdbx_seq_one_letter_code
_entity_poly.pdbx_strand_id
1 'polypeptide(L)'
;YKMQSSIIILVIILYFLGLFIVSNLTIGNNDNSTFFSANKESPWYLVAFGMVGASLSGITFISVPGDVGTTQFTYFQVVLGYLFGYFVVALLLLPIYYKLNLTSIYEYLKIRFGSVSHKTGAFFFFISRITGACFRLYLVAIVLQQFVFNELNIPFEITVLISVLLIWIYTFRGGIKTIVWTDTLQTTFMLISVLLSIYLISKSLEWSFMDFINSDELKSYSNIFVTESFLDKNHFFKSFIGGMFITICMTGLDQDMMQKNLTCKSLKEAQKNMIIFSIVLVIVTFLFLLLGALLFIYSSKFNIVTPELNGAVNSDLLFPEIALNSGLGNLIGITFLLGLIAAAYSSADSALTSLTTSYCVDFADLKDKSNDYQIKIRKRTHIIMSLVLVIVIIIFKNYLTTSVIDGLLILAGYTYGPLLGLFAFGILTNYKIHDKFVWIVTSLSVIVMIFIGSLDPQFLGGYKIGYELLPLNGLLTFIGLILIRRK
;
A
#
# COMPACT_ATOMS: atom_id res chain seq x y z
N TYR A 1 -6.42 -19.02 26.49
CA TYR A 1 -4.99 -19.40 26.39
C TYR A 1 -4.31 -18.34 25.56
N LYS A 2 -3.54 -17.48 26.21
CA LYS A 2 -2.78 -16.42 25.55
C LYS A 2 -1.46 -16.98 25.03
N MET A 3 -1.07 -16.63 23.82
CA MET A 3 0.20 -17.07 23.25
C MET A 3 1.36 -16.47 24.04
N GLN A 4 2.38 -17.28 24.40
CA GLN A 4 3.53 -16.81 25.17
C GLN A 4 4.39 -15.83 24.37
N SER A 5 4.77 -14.70 24.96
CA SER A 5 5.60 -13.67 24.36
C SER A 5 6.94 -14.20 23.84
N SER A 6 7.49 -15.25 24.46
CA SER A 6 8.72 -15.93 23.99
C SER A 6 8.55 -16.61 22.64
N ILE A 7 7.40 -17.22 22.37
CA ILE A 7 7.09 -17.85 21.07
C ILE A 7 6.98 -16.77 19.99
N ILE A 8 6.33 -15.65 20.32
CA ILE A 8 6.17 -14.53 19.39
C ILE A 8 7.53 -13.96 18.98
N ILE A 9 8.41 -13.71 19.95
CA ILE A 9 9.78 -13.20 19.69
C ILE A 9 10.57 -14.22 18.84
N LEU A 10 10.46 -15.50 19.13
CA LEU A 10 11.14 -16.54 18.34
C LEU A 10 10.66 -16.53 16.88
N VAL A 11 9.34 -16.41 16.65
CA VAL A 11 8.77 -16.32 15.30
C VAL A 11 9.30 -15.10 14.54
N ILE A 12 9.35 -13.94 15.21
CA ILE A 12 9.90 -12.71 14.62
C ILE A 12 11.37 -12.90 14.24
N ILE A 13 12.18 -13.46 15.13
CA ILE A 13 13.62 -13.69 14.89
C ILE A 13 13.80 -14.65 13.70
N LEU A 14 13.09 -15.78 13.67
CA LEU A 14 13.18 -16.76 12.59
C LEU A 14 12.75 -16.18 11.24
N TYR A 15 11.70 -15.36 11.24
CA TYR A 15 11.24 -14.66 10.05
C TYR A 15 12.32 -13.74 9.46
N PHE A 16 12.90 -12.86 10.30
CA PHE A 16 13.95 -11.95 9.84
C PHE A 16 15.24 -12.68 9.46
N LEU A 17 15.58 -13.76 10.15
CA LEU A 17 16.69 -14.61 9.75
C LEU A 17 16.48 -15.18 8.34
N GLY A 18 15.27 -15.64 8.03
CA GLY A 18 14.87 -16.08 6.69
C GLY A 18 15.04 -14.99 5.63
N LEU A 19 14.51 -13.77 5.90
CA LEU A 19 14.68 -12.63 5.00
C LEU A 19 16.15 -12.26 4.79
N PHE A 20 16.95 -12.28 5.85
CA PHE A 20 18.37 -12.00 5.78
C PHE A 20 19.14 -13.02 4.95
N ILE A 21 18.80 -14.31 5.08
CA ILE A 21 19.36 -15.37 4.25
C ILE A 21 19.00 -15.15 2.77
N VAL A 22 17.72 -14.90 2.47
CA VAL A 22 17.27 -14.60 1.09
C VAL A 22 17.97 -13.36 0.54
N SER A 23 18.08 -12.31 1.34
CA SER A 23 18.81 -11.10 0.95
C SER A 23 20.25 -11.41 0.58
N ASN A 24 20.98 -12.15 1.40
CA ASN A 24 22.38 -12.51 1.13
C ASN A 24 22.55 -13.39 -0.12
N LEU A 25 21.61 -14.32 -0.36
CA LEU A 25 21.64 -15.18 -1.54
C LEU A 25 21.31 -14.43 -2.84
N THR A 26 20.55 -13.35 -2.75
CA THR A 26 20.07 -12.57 -3.92
C THR A 26 20.87 -11.30 -4.19
N ILE A 27 21.78 -10.93 -3.29
CA ILE A 27 22.69 -9.80 -3.49
C ILE A 27 23.50 -10.03 -4.76
N GLY A 28 23.31 -9.12 -5.74
CA GLY A 28 24.15 -9.04 -6.91
C GLY A 28 25.35 -8.11 -6.69
N ASN A 29 25.86 -7.54 -7.78
CA ASN A 29 26.85 -6.48 -7.70
C ASN A 29 26.28 -5.30 -6.92
N ASN A 30 27.10 -4.67 -6.09
CA ASN A 30 26.68 -3.50 -5.28
C ASN A 30 26.67 -2.21 -6.12
N ASP A 31 26.10 -2.29 -7.32
CA ASP A 31 25.96 -1.17 -8.27
C ASP A 31 24.54 -0.59 -8.25
N ASN A 32 24.40 0.57 -8.85
CA ASN A 32 23.12 1.28 -8.89
C ASN A 32 22.13 0.63 -9.87
N SER A 33 22.59 -0.05 -10.93
CA SER A 33 21.68 -0.72 -11.86
C SER A 33 20.98 -1.92 -11.20
N THR A 34 21.71 -2.69 -10.41
CA THR A 34 21.13 -3.76 -9.57
C THR A 34 20.16 -3.19 -8.56
N PHE A 35 20.52 -2.10 -7.87
CA PHE A 35 19.70 -1.49 -6.83
C PHE A 35 18.41 -0.87 -7.40
N PHE A 36 18.48 -0.15 -8.51
CA PHE A 36 17.33 0.61 -9.03
C PHE A 36 16.43 -0.20 -9.97
N SER A 37 16.97 -1.15 -10.74
CA SER A 37 16.25 -1.84 -11.81
C SER A 37 16.45 -3.34 -11.87
N ALA A 38 17.18 -3.94 -10.93
CA ALA A 38 17.55 -5.38 -10.95
C ALA A 38 18.10 -5.82 -12.32
N ASN A 39 18.83 -4.93 -13.02
CA ASN A 39 19.36 -5.14 -14.36
C ASN A 39 18.30 -5.50 -15.44
N LYS A 40 16.99 -5.33 -15.14
CA LYS A 40 15.86 -5.78 -15.97
C LYS A 40 15.87 -7.27 -16.26
N GLU A 41 16.20 -8.07 -15.26
CA GLU A 41 16.35 -9.53 -15.39
C GLU A 41 15.34 -10.30 -14.51
N SER A 42 14.43 -9.61 -13.81
CA SER A 42 13.48 -10.26 -12.92
C SER A 42 12.45 -11.10 -13.68
N PRO A 43 12.22 -12.35 -13.29
CA PRO A 43 11.17 -13.18 -13.87
C PRO A 43 9.79 -12.59 -13.60
N TRP A 44 8.98 -12.39 -14.62
CA TRP A 44 7.67 -11.74 -14.50
C TRP A 44 6.73 -12.39 -13.47
N TYR A 45 6.78 -13.71 -13.31
CA TYR A 45 5.92 -14.42 -12.36
C TYR A 45 6.33 -14.19 -10.90
N LEU A 46 7.61 -13.99 -10.61
CA LEU A 46 8.07 -13.61 -9.27
C LEU A 46 7.66 -12.16 -8.97
N VAL A 47 7.78 -11.28 -9.97
CA VAL A 47 7.31 -9.89 -9.82
C VAL A 47 5.80 -9.85 -9.58
N ALA A 48 5.00 -10.61 -10.36
CA ALA A 48 3.54 -10.68 -10.20
C ALA A 48 3.16 -11.15 -8.78
N PHE A 49 3.75 -12.23 -8.33
CA PHE A 49 3.46 -12.81 -7.03
C PHE A 49 3.91 -11.89 -5.89
N GLY A 50 5.11 -11.31 -5.96
CA GLY A 50 5.61 -10.34 -4.97
C GLY A 50 4.78 -9.06 -4.94
N MET A 51 4.30 -8.57 -6.09
CA MET A 51 3.43 -7.40 -6.16
C MET A 51 2.07 -7.62 -5.47
N VAL A 52 1.56 -8.86 -5.43
CA VAL A 52 0.35 -9.17 -4.64
C VAL A 52 0.60 -8.82 -3.17
N GLY A 53 1.68 -9.30 -2.57
CA GLY A 53 2.02 -9.00 -1.17
C GLY A 53 2.26 -7.52 -0.91
N ALA A 54 2.99 -6.85 -1.79
CA ALA A 54 3.26 -5.43 -1.65
C ALA A 54 1.99 -4.56 -1.75
N SER A 55 1.01 -4.97 -2.57
CA SER A 55 -0.29 -4.28 -2.69
C SER A 55 -1.22 -4.58 -1.53
N LEU A 56 -1.26 -5.83 -1.08
CA LEU A 56 -2.12 -6.27 0.02
C LEU A 56 -1.66 -5.82 1.41
N SER A 57 -0.60 -5.16 1.58
CA SER A 57 -0.08 -4.48 2.79
C SER A 57 -0.69 -4.88 4.18
N GLY A 58 -0.09 -4.45 5.27
CA GLY A 58 -0.63 -4.65 6.64
C GLY A 58 -2.05 -4.09 6.84
N ILE A 59 -2.41 -3.02 6.11
CA ILE A 59 -3.77 -2.46 6.16
C ILE A 59 -4.77 -3.46 5.58
N THR A 60 -4.51 -4.05 4.41
CA THR A 60 -5.40 -5.07 3.83
C THR A 60 -5.53 -6.28 4.75
N PHE A 61 -4.41 -6.69 5.38
CA PHE A 61 -4.38 -7.86 6.26
C PHE A 61 -5.25 -7.71 7.51
N ILE A 62 -5.37 -6.51 8.04
CA ILE A 62 -6.08 -6.21 9.30
C ILE A 62 -7.35 -5.42 9.06
N SER A 63 -7.27 -4.28 8.34
CA SER A 63 -8.40 -3.35 8.26
C SER A 63 -9.48 -3.82 7.30
N VAL A 64 -9.15 -4.52 6.21
CA VAL A 64 -10.18 -5.04 5.29
C VAL A 64 -11.09 -6.06 6.00
N PRO A 65 -10.56 -7.06 6.75
CA PRO A 65 -11.41 -7.90 7.58
C PRO A 65 -12.13 -7.15 8.70
N GLY A 66 -11.48 -6.16 9.31
CA GLY A 66 -12.05 -5.34 10.38
C GLY A 66 -13.24 -4.49 9.94
N ASP A 67 -13.21 -3.96 8.73
CA ASP A 67 -14.27 -3.12 8.18
C ASP A 67 -15.56 -3.88 7.84
N VAL A 68 -15.50 -5.21 7.68
CA VAL A 68 -16.67 -6.03 7.31
C VAL A 68 -17.81 -5.89 8.32
N GLY A 69 -17.52 -5.69 9.61
CA GLY A 69 -18.53 -5.50 10.63
C GLY A 69 -19.40 -4.27 10.44
N THR A 70 -18.89 -3.23 9.80
CA THR A 70 -19.58 -1.95 9.59
C THR A 70 -20.03 -1.72 8.16
N THR A 71 -19.23 -2.17 7.19
CA THR A 71 -19.45 -1.90 5.76
C THR A 71 -19.84 -3.16 4.97
N GLN A 72 -19.90 -4.30 5.62
CA GLN A 72 -20.13 -5.58 4.97
C GLN A 72 -19.08 -5.82 3.86
N PHE A 73 -19.46 -6.32 2.68
CA PHE A 73 -18.55 -6.55 1.55
C PHE A 73 -18.46 -5.36 0.58
N THR A 74 -18.91 -4.16 0.97
CA THR A 74 -18.98 -3.01 0.06
C THR A 74 -17.60 -2.55 -0.45
N TYR A 75 -16.51 -2.82 0.30
CA TYR A 75 -15.15 -2.57 -0.18
C TYR A 75 -14.83 -3.30 -1.48
N PHE A 76 -15.50 -4.41 -1.77
CA PHE A 76 -15.31 -5.14 -3.03
C PHE A 76 -15.69 -4.33 -4.27
N GLN A 77 -16.59 -3.34 -4.16
CA GLN A 77 -16.89 -2.39 -5.23
C GLN A 77 -15.65 -1.60 -5.68
N VAL A 78 -14.83 -1.18 -4.70
CA VAL A 78 -13.56 -0.48 -4.94
C VAL A 78 -12.57 -1.41 -5.64
N VAL A 79 -12.51 -2.67 -5.20
CA VAL A 79 -11.62 -3.71 -5.77
C VAL A 79 -11.99 -4.06 -7.21
N LEU A 80 -13.27 -4.08 -7.54
CA LEU A 80 -13.72 -4.20 -8.93
C LEU A 80 -13.22 -3.03 -9.79
N GLY A 81 -13.23 -1.82 -9.24
CA GLY A 81 -12.61 -0.66 -9.88
C GLY A 81 -11.11 -0.83 -10.10
N TYR A 82 -10.39 -1.41 -9.12
CA TYR A 82 -8.96 -1.69 -9.25
C TYR A 82 -8.63 -2.50 -10.51
N LEU A 83 -9.42 -3.53 -10.80
CA LEU A 83 -9.18 -4.38 -11.97
C LEU A 83 -9.13 -3.56 -13.25
N PHE A 84 -10.09 -2.64 -13.45
CA PHE A 84 -10.10 -1.75 -14.62
C PHE A 84 -8.92 -0.77 -14.61
N GLY A 85 -8.57 -0.23 -13.46
CA GLY A 85 -7.39 0.62 -13.32
C GLY A 85 -6.09 -0.08 -13.70
N TYR A 86 -5.92 -1.35 -13.34
CA TYR A 86 -4.75 -2.15 -13.72
C TYR A 86 -4.67 -2.39 -15.24
N PHE A 87 -5.80 -2.55 -15.94
CA PHE A 87 -5.80 -2.60 -17.40
C PHE A 87 -5.32 -1.28 -18.02
N VAL A 88 -5.74 -0.14 -17.47
CA VAL A 88 -5.23 1.17 -17.93
C VAL A 88 -3.72 1.27 -17.71
N VAL A 89 -3.20 0.85 -16.56
CA VAL A 89 -1.76 0.82 -16.28
C VAL A 89 -1.03 -0.08 -17.28
N ALA A 90 -1.53 -1.30 -17.51
CA ALA A 90 -0.90 -2.27 -18.40
C ALA A 90 -0.87 -1.82 -19.87
N LEU A 91 -1.96 -1.22 -20.34
CA LEU A 91 -2.15 -0.94 -21.77
C LEU A 91 -1.74 0.49 -22.16
N LEU A 92 -1.74 1.44 -21.24
CA LEU A 92 -1.42 2.84 -21.52
C LEU A 92 -0.09 3.28 -20.89
N LEU A 93 0.10 3.08 -19.59
CA LEU A 93 1.27 3.62 -18.87
C LEU A 93 2.54 2.80 -19.10
N LEU A 94 2.49 1.47 -18.96
CA LEU A 94 3.65 0.62 -19.18
C LEU A 94 4.27 0.78 -20.57
N PRO A 95 3.52 0.85 -21.70
CA PRO A 95 4.09 1.15 -23.00
C PRO A 95 4.90 2.45 -23.06
N ILE A 96 4.42 3.52 -22.40
CA ILE A 96 5.12 4.80 -22.36
C ILE A 96 6.44 4.66 -21.61
N TYR A 97 6.42 4.03 -20.43
CA TYR A 97 7.60 3.89 -19.57
C TYR A 97 8.68 3.00 -20.20
N TYR A 98 8.28 1.90 -20.86
CA TYR A 98 9.22 1.03 -21.57
C TYR A 98 9.80 1.68 -22.82
N LYS A 99 8.97 2.39 -23.60
CA LYS A 99 9.43 3.12 -24.81
C LYS A 99 10.47 4.19 -24.48
N LEU A 100 10.30 4.89 -23.36
CA LEU A 100 11.21 5.93 -22.91
C LEU A 100 12.39 5.40 -22.08
N ASN A 101 12.41 4.10 -21.78
CA ASN A 101 13.44 3.42 -20.98
C ASN A 101 13.72 4.12 -19.65
N LEU A 102 12.66 4.46 -18.91
CA LEU A 102 12.74 5.24 -17.68
C LEU A 102 13.29 4.41 -16.52
N THR A 103 14.04 5.04 -15.63
CA THR A 103 14.41 4.51 -14.31
C THR A 103 13.44 5.04 -13.25
N SER A 104 13.16 6.35 -13.27
CA SER A 104 12.07 6.97 -12.54
C SER A 104 10.95 7.33 -13.52
N ILE A 105 9.70 7.00 -13.17
CA ILE A 105 8.55 7.35 -14.01
C ILE A 105 8.36 8.86 -14.13
N TYR A 106 8.85 9.63 -13.16
CA TYR A 106 8.74 11.11 -13.16
C TYR A 106 9.67 11.76 -14.20
N GLU A 107 10.69 11.05 -14.74
CA GLU A 107 11.47 11.50 -15.88
C GLU A 107 10.58 11.78 -17.11
N TYR A 108 9.42 11.08 -17.22
CA TYR A 108 8.40 11.41 -18.23
C TYR A 108 7.98 12.88 -18.18
N LEU A 109 7.73 13.41 -16.98
CA LEU A 109 7.34 14.82 -16.81
C LEU A 109 8.46 15.78 -17.23
N LYS A 110 9.74 15.40 -17.01
CA LYS A 110 10.90 16.16 -17.46
C LYS A 110 10.92 16.26 -19.00
N ILE A 111 10.73 15.14 -19.68
CA ILE A 111 10.71 15.05 -21.13
C ILE A 111 9.54 15.84 -21.73
N ARG A 112 8.38 15.76 -21.07
CA ARG A 112 7.13 16.31 -21.60
C ARG A 112 6.96 17.81 -21.33
N PHE A 113 7.37 18.29 -20.16
CA PHE A 113 7.11 19.66 -19.69
C PHE A 113 8.36 20.42 -19.26
N GLY A 114 9.22 19.80 -18.46
CA GLY A 114 10.44 20.42 -17.95
C GLY A 114 10.82 19.97 -16.53
N SER A 115 11.87 20.59 -15.99
CA SER A 115 12.47 20.19 -14.74
C SER A 115 11.60 20.53 -13.51
N VAL A 116 10.79 21.59 -13.58
CA VAL A 116 9.89 21.94 -12.46
C VAL A 116 8.77 20.91 -12.34
N SER A 117 8.13 20.53 -13.45
CA SER A 117 7.12 19.46 -13.47
C SER A 117 7.68 18.13 -12.96
N HIS A 118 8.90 17.77 -13.38
CA HIS A 118 9.60 16.57 -12.92
C HIS A 118 9.76 16.56 -11.39
N LYS A 119 10.35 17.62 -10.82
CA LYS A 119 10.56 17.71 -9.37
C LYS A 119 9.26 17.83 -8.59
N THR A 120 8.24 18.49 -9.15
CA THR A 120 6.92 18.58 -8.55
C THR A 120 6.27 17.20 -8.48
N GLY A 121 6.31 16.40 -9.55
CA GLY A 121 5.80 15.03 -9.55
C GLY A 121 6.51 14.14 -8.53
N ALA A 122 7.85 14.17 -8.53
CA ALA A 122 8.64 13.43 -7.54
C ALA A 122 8.35 13.87 -6.10
N PHE A 123 8.11 15.16 -5.85
CA PHE A 123 7.77 15.68 -4.53
C PHE A 123 6.42 15.15 -4.03
N PHE A 124 5.39 15.14 -4.88
CA PHE A 124 4.09 14.56 -4.52
C PHE A 124 4.20 13.04 -4.26
N PHE A 125 5.01 12.34 -5.03
CA PHE A 125 5.33 10.94 -4.74
C PHE A 125 5.96 10.78 -3.36
N PHE A 126 6.95 11.60 -2.99
CA PHE A 126 7.59 11.54 -1.67
C PHE A 126 6.57 11.68 -0.54
N ILE A 127 5.70 12.68 -0.59
CA ILE A 127 4.67 12.89 0.43
C ILE A 127 3.74 11.67 0.50
N SER A 128 3.20 11.25 -0.66
CA SER A 128 2.28 10.12 -0.75
C SER A 128 2.91 8.83 -0.24
N ARG A 129 4.16 8.57 -0.61
CA ARG A 129 4.81 7.30 -0.28
C ARG A 129 5.29 7.23 1.15
N ILE A 130 5.87 8.31 1.69
CA ILE A 130 6.25 8.38 3.10
C ILE A 130 5.02 8.18 3.97
N THR A 131 3.97 8.96 3.76
CA THR A 131 2.77 8.87 4.57
C THR A 131 2.07 7.52 4.41
N GLY A 132 1.94 7.01 3.19
CA GLY A 132 1.35 5.70 2.93
C GLY A 132 2.12 4.54 3.55
N ALA A 133 3.45 4.56 3.54
CA ALA A 133 4.29 3.56 4.21
C ALA A 133 4.16 3.67 5.74
N CYS A 134 4.09 4.90 6.27
CA CYS A 134 3.94 5.13 7.70
C CYS A 134 2.59 4.65 8.23
N PHE A 135 1.48 4.84 7.50
CA PHE A 135 0.17 4.27 7.87
C PHE A 135 0.24 2.74 8.03
N ARG A 136 0.87 2.08 7.06
CA ARG A 136 0.97 0.62 7.04
C ARG A 136 1.83 0.08 8.17
N LEU A 137 3.01 0.69 8.40
CA LEU A 137 3.89 0.30 9.50
C LEU A 137 3.31 0.65 10.87
N TYR A 138 2.62 1.79 10.99
CA TYR A 138 1.97 2.20 12.23
C TYR A 138 0.97 1.15 12.71
N LEU A 139 0.11 0.67 11.81
CA LEU A 139 -0.90 -0.34 12.15
C LEU A 139 -0.26 -1.61 12.72
N VAL A 140 0.82 -2.08 12.09
CA VAL A 140 1.53 -3.27 12.56
C VAL A 140 2.28 -3.00 13.86
N ALA A 141 2.90 -1.83 13.98
CA ALA A 141 3.59 -1.44 15.21
C ALA A 141 2.63 -1.37 16.39
N ILE A 142 1.38 -0.89 16.22
CA ILE A 142 0.35 -0.91 17.27
C ILE A 142 0.01 -2.34 17.68
N VAL A 143 -0.21 -3.23 16.71
CA VAL A 143 -0.55 -4.63 17.04
C VAL A 143 0.60 -5.30 17.79
N LEU A 144 1.83 -5.15 17.32
CA LEU A 144 3.00 -5.68 18.02
C LEU A 144 3.16 -5.05 19.41
N GLN A 145 2.92 -3.74 19.52
CA GLN A 145 2.98 -3.06 20.82
C GLN A 145 1.93 -3.60 21.78
N GLN A 146 0.66 -3.65 21.37
CA GLN A 146 -0.46 -4.00 22.24
C GLN A 146 -0.43 -5.48 22.66
N PHE A 147 -0.09 -6.38 21.76
CA PHE A 147 -0.17 -7.81 22.00
C PHE A 147 1.14 -8.48 22.42
N VAL A 148 2.28 -7.78 22.25
CA VAL A 148 3.62 -8.35 22.50
C VAL A 148 4.45 -7.47 23.43
N PHE A 149 4.74 -6.24 23.02
CA PHE A 149 5.78 -5.44 23.66
C PHE A 149 5.31 -4.69 24.90
N ASN A 150 4.01 -4.45 25.07
CA ASN A 150 3.49 -3.89 26.32
C ASN A 150 3.78 -4.79 27.54
N GLU A 151 3.71 -6.12 27.38
CA GLU A 151 4.06 -7.06 28.46
C GLU A 151 5.54 -7.00 28.85
N LEU A 152 6.39 -6.59 27.92
CA LEU A 152 7.85 -6.44 28.13
C LEU A 152 8.24 -5.02 28.56
N ASN A 153 7.25 -4.13 28.79
CA ASN A 153 7.46 -2.72 29.08
C ASN A 153 8.36 -2.00 28.06
N ILE A 154 8.33 -2.40 26.79
CA ILE A 154 9.08 -1.75 25.72
C ILE A 154 8.28 -0.55 25.20
N PRO A 155 8.84 0.67 25.16
CA PRO A 155 8.16 1.84 24.62
C PRO A 155 7.86 1.70 23.12
N PHE A 156 6.76 2.28 22.65
CA PHE A 156 6.35 2.25 21.24
C PHE A 156 7.43 2.77 20.28
N GLU A 157 8.14 3.81 20.68
CA GLU A 157 9.23 4.42 19.91
C GLU A 157 10.36 3.42 19.63
N ILE A 158 10.66 2.54 20.59
CA ILE A 158 11.65 1.47 20.43
C ILE A 158 11.14 0.37 19.50
N THR A 159 9.85 0.01 19.60
CA THR A 159 9.20 -0.93 18.67
C THR A 159 9.32 -0.45 17.22
N VAL A 160 9.03 0.81 16.97
CA VAL A 160 9.14 1.43 15.63
C VAL A 160 10.59 1.46 15.16
N LEU A 161 11.52 1.88 16.02
CA LEU A 161 12.94 1.95 15.67
C LEU A 161 13.50 0.57 15.28
N ILE A 162 13.22 -0.46 16.08
CA ILE A 162 13.66 -1.84 15.79
C ILE A 162 13.05 -2.31 14.47
N SER A 163 11.75 -2.06 14.25
CA SER A 163 11.05 -2.47 13.01
C SER A 163 11.71 -1.88 11.77
N VAL A 164 11.97 -0.58 11.76
CA VAL A 164 12.61 0.10 10.63
C VAL A 164 14.08 -0.31 10.46
N LEU A 165 14.80 -0.52 11.57
CA LEU A 165 16.18 -1.01 11.53
C LEU A 165 16.28 -2.40 10.88
N LEU A 166 15.37 -3.31 11.20
CA LEU A 166 15.33 -4.64 10.60
C LEU A 166 15.09 -4.57 9.09
N ILE A 167 14.18 -3.70 8.62
CA ILE A 167 13.96 -3.45 7.19
C ILE A 167 15.26 -2.94 6.54
N TRP A 168 15.89 -1.94 7.16
CA TRP A 168 17.10 -1.34 6.64
C TRP A 168 18.23 -2.37 6.45
N ILE A 169 18.41 -3.30 7.38
CA ILE A 169 19.48 -4.29 7.37
C ILE A 169 19.44 -5.16 6.09
N TYR A 170 18.27 -5.66 5.67
CA TYR A 170 18.20 -6.54 4.52
C TYR A 170 18.02 -5.81 3.17
N THR A 171 17.54 -4.55 3.18
CA THR A 171 17.33 -3.78 1.94
C THR A 171 18.54 -2.96 1.52
N PHE A 172 19.44 -2.64 2.45
CA PHE A 172 20.54 -1.70 2.28
C PHE A 172 21.48 -1.99 1.09
N ARG A 173 21.69 -3.26 0.75
CA ARG A 173 22.62 -3.69 -0.31
C ARG A 173 21.92 -4.04 -1.61
N GLY A 174 20.90 -4.87 -1.56
CA GLY A 174 20.31 -5.51 -2.74
C GLY A 174 19.27 -4.67 -3.47
N GLY A 175 18.66 -3.66 -2.80
CA GLY A 175 17.62 -2.82 -3.37
C GLY A 175 16.48 -3.64 -3.99
N ILE A 176 15.99 -3.21 -5.16
CA ILE A 176 14.83 -3.82 -5.81
C ILE A 176 15.06 -5.31 -6.20
N LYS A 177 16.28 -5.71 -6.49
CA LYS A 177 16.59 -7.12 -6.82
C LYS A 177 16.29 -8.04 -5.64
N THR A 178 16.71 -7.66 -4.44
CA THR A 178 16.40 -8.40 -3.21
C THR A 178 14.91 -8.39 -2.92
N ILE A 179 14.25 -7.23 -3.07
CA ILE A 179 12.84 -7.04 -2.77
C ILE A 179 11.96 -7.97 -3.59
N VAL A 180 12.20 -8.16 -4.88
CA VAL A 180 11.42 -9.10 -5.70
C VAL A 180 11.39 -10.51 -5.09
N TRP A 181 12.48 -10.97 -4.51
CA TRP A 181 12.58 -12.29 -3.87
C TRP A 181 11.98 -12.30 -2.45
N THR A 182 12.28 -11.29 -1.65
CA THR A 182 11.70 -11.18 -0.30
C THR A 182 10.19 -11.00 -0.34
N ASP A 183 9.66 -10.21 -1.27
CA ASP A 183 8.23 -10.04 -1.49
C ASP A 183 7.53 -11.36 -1.85
N THR A 184 8.18 -12.21 -2.65
CA THR A 184 7.65 -13.54 -2.98
C THR A 184 7.49 -14.41 -1.73
N LEU A 185 8.49 -14.43 -0.85
CA LEU A 185 8.42 -15.15 0.41
C LEU A 185 7.36 -14.56 1.34
N GLN A 186 7.30 -13.24 1.44
CA GLN A 186 6.35 -12.51 2.27
C GLN A 186 4.91 -12.72 1.81
N THR A 187 4.66 -12.68 0.50
CA THR A 187 3.34 -12.99 -0.09
C THR A 187 2.92 -14.41 0.26
N THR A 188 3.84 -15.37 0.21
CA THR A 188 3.57 -16.77 0.57
C THR A 188 3.10 -16.88 2.02
N PHE A 189 3.81 -16.26 2.97
CA PHE A 189 3.41 -16.27 4.38
C PHE A 189 2.04 -15.61 4.60
N MET A 190 1.78 -14.51 3.92
CA MET A 190 0.50 -13.80 4.03
C MET A 190 -0.67 -14.64 3.51
N LEU A 191 -0.53 -15.28 2.34
CA LEU A 191 -1.57 -16.14 1.78
C LEU A 191 -1.81 -17.40 2.62
N ILE A 192 -0.75 -18.04 3.10
CA ILE A 192 -0.86 -19.18 4.03
C ILE A 192 -1.60 -18.73 5.31
N SER A 193 -1.26 -17.58 5.85
CA SER A 193 -1.91 -17.06 7.06
C SER A 193 -3.42 -16.88 6.89
N VAL A 194 -3.86 -16.26 5.81
CA VAL A 194 -5.28 -16.03 5.56
C VAL A 194 -6.05 -17.33 5.37
N LEU A 195 -5.50 -18.26 4.59
CA LEU A 195 -6.14 -19.55 4.33
C LEU A 195 -6.22 -20.42 5.59
N LEU A 196 -5.14 -20.47 6.37
CA LEU A 196 -5.13 -21.21 7.63
C LEU A 196 -6.06 -20.57 8.68
N SER A 197 -6.14 -19.24 8.73
CA SER A 197 -7.08 -18.56 9.64
C SER A 197 -8.52 -18.89 9.29
N ILE A 198 -8.91 -18.84 8.02
CA ILE A 198 -10.25 -19.27 7.58
C ILE A 198 -10.51 -20.72 7.98
N TYR A 199 -9.57 -21.62 7.72
CA TYR A 199 -9.71 -23.04 8.03
C TYR A 199 -9.84 -23.30 9.54
N LEU A 200 -8.97 -22.72 10.36
CA LEU A 200 -8.93 -22.96 11.80
C LEU A 200 -10.15 -22.36 12.53
N ILE A 201 -10.58 -21.17 12.11
CA ILE A 201 -11.77 -20.53 12.68
C ILE A 201 -13.03 -21.32 12.28
N SER A 202 -13.18 -21.71 11.01
CA SER A 202 -14.30 -22.53 10.54
C SER A 202 -14.35 -23.87 11.29
N LYS A 203 -13.20 -24.52 11.47
CA LYS A 203 -13.10 -25.76 12.23
C LYS A 203 -13.52 -25.59 13.70
N SER A 204 -13.18 -24.47 14.33
CA SER A 204 -13.60 -24.16 15.70
C SER A 204 -15.10 -23.89 15.81
N LEU A 205 -15.74 -23.45 14.73
CA LEU A 205 -17.19 -23.32 14.61
C LEU A 205 -17.88 -24.66 14.28
N GLU A 206 -17.12 -25.72 14.08
CA GLU A 206 -17.60 -27.01 13.56
C GLU A 206 -18.23 -26.91 12.16
N TRP A 207 -17.79 -25.96 11.36
CA TRP A 207 -18.26 -25.71 10.02
C TRP A 207 -17.27 -26.23 8.97
N SER A 208 -17.80 -26.91 7.94
CA SER A 208 -17.08 -27.06 6.68
C SER A 208 -17.06 -25.73 5.91
N PHE A 209 -16.21 -25.61 4.89
CA PHE A 209 -16.22 -24.43 4.04
C PHE A 209 -17.59 -24.20 3.35
N MET A 210 -18.28 -25.29 2.99
CA MET A 210 -19.62 -25.19 2.40
C MET A 210 -20.70 -24.77 3.40
N ASP A 211 -20.60 -25.19 4.66
CA ASP A 211 -21.50 -24.73 5.71
C ASP A 211 -21.34 -23.23 5.94
N PHE A 212 -20.09 -22.74 5.95
CA PHE A 212 -19.81 -21.30 6.05
C PHE A 212 -20.42 -20.53 4.87
N ILE A 213 -20.15 -20.95 3.62
CA ILE A 213 -20.64 -20.23 2.44
C ILE A 213 -22.18 -20.23 2.35
N ASN A 214 -22.85 -21.25 2.86
CA ASN A 214 -24.31 -21.36 2.85
C ASN A 214 -24.99 -20.83 4.11
N SER A 215 -24.21 -20.33 5.09
CA SER A 215 -24.75 -19.86 6.37
C SER A 215 -25.57 -18.56 6.20
N ASP A 216 -26.61 -18.42 7.00
CA ASP A 216 -27.40 -17.19 7.06
C ASP A 216 -26.62 -16.05 7.70
N GLU A 217 -25.68 -16.39 8.59
CA GLU A 217 -24.76 -15.43 9.19
C GLU A 217 -23.88 -14.76 8.13
N LEU A 218 -23.31 -15.51 7.17
CA LEU A 218 -22.52 -14.91 6.09
C LEU A 218 -23.38 -14.00 5.23
N LYS A 219 -24.64 -14.36 4.97
CA LYS A 219 -25.55 -13.53 4.17
C LYS A 219 -25.72 -12.13 4.76
N SER A 220 -25.70 -12.01 6.10
CA SER A 220 -25.83 -10.71 6.78
C SER A 220 -24.65 -9.77 6.54
N TYR A 221 -23.47 -10.31 6.15
CA TYR A 221 -22.26 -9.54 5.81
C TYR A 221 -22.00 -9.43 4.29
N SER A 222 -22.76 -10.14 3.46
CA SER A 222 -22.42 -10.35 2.04
C SER A 222 -22.95 -9.27 1.08
N ASN A 223 -23.49 -8.14 1.58
CA ASN A 223 -23.91 -7.06 0.71
C ASN A 223 -22.70 -6.38 0.08
N ILE A 224 -22.57 -6.50 -1.24
CA ILE A 224 -21.49 -5.90 -2.03
C ILE A 224 -21.91 -4.56 -2.60
N PHE A 225 -23.13 -4.46 -3.18
CA PHE A 225 -23.52 -3.33 -3.99
C PHE A 225 -24.42 -2.35 -3.22
N VAL A 226 -23.99 -1.10 -3.11
CA VAL A 226 -24.75 0.02 -2.55
C VAL A 226 -25.21 0.92 -3.68
N THR A 227 -26.48 0.83 -4.03
CA THR A 227 -27.06 1.53 -5.20
C THR A 227 -28.23 2.45 -4.86
N GLU A 228 -28.67 2.48 -3.58
CA GLU A 228 -29.90 3.17 -3.17
C GLU A 228 -29.79 4.69 -3.22
N SER A 229 -28.70 5.26 -2.75
CA SER A 229 -28.50 6.71 -2.68
C SER A 229 -27.15 7.14 -3.21
N PHE A 230 -27.15 7.96 -4.26
CA PHE A 230 -25.92 8.55 -4.79
C PHE A 230 -25.27 9.55 -3.79
N LEU A 231 -26.00 9.97 -2.78
CA LEU A 231 -25.47 10.85 -1.73
C LEU A 231 -24.52 10.09 -0.77
N ASP A 232 -24.65 8.76 -0.68
CA ASP A 232 -23.79 7.93 0.16
C ASP A 232 -22.35 7.91 -0.36
N LYS A 233 -21.37 7.95 0.57
CA LYS A 233 -19.94 7.83 0.20
C LYS A 233 -19.61 6.50 -0.45
N ASN A 234 -20.29 5.42 -0.06
CA ASN A 234 -20.05 4.06 -0.52
C ASN A 234 -20.90 3.65 -1.73
N HIS A 235 -21.61 4.59 -2.38
CA HIS A 235 -22.38 4.28 -3.59
C HIS A 235 -21.50 3.62 -4.67
N PHE A 236 -22.04 2.59 -5.35
CA PHE A 236 -21.31 1.75 -6.31
C PHE A 236 -20.46 2.55 -7.29
N PHE A 237 -21.04 3.52 -7.99
CA PHE A 237 -20.30 4.28 -9.00
C PHE A 237 -19.16 5.10 -8.41
N LYS A 238 -19.33 5.67 -7.21
CA LYS A 238 -18.26 6.41 -6.52
C LYS A 238 -17.12 5.48 -6.14
N SER A 239 -17.46 4.33 -5.54
CA SER A 239 -16.49 3.32 -5.10
C SER A 239 -15.75 2.71 -6.29
N PHE A 240 -16.47 2.35 -7.35
CA PHE A 240 -15.87 1.74 -8.54
C PHE A 240 -14.96 2.71 -9.31
N ILE A 241 -15.45 3.92 -9.61
CA ILE A 241 -14.66 4.94 -10.32
C ILE A 241 -13.48 5.38 -9.44
N GLY A 242 -13.73 5.63 -8.14
CA GLY A 242 -12.67 5.94 -7.19
C GLY A 242 -11.60 4.85 -7.16
N GLY A 243 -11.99 3.57 -7.06
CA GLY A 243 -11.09 2.43 -7.10
C GLY A 243 -10.25 2.37 -8.38
N MET A 244 -10.86 2.59 -9.53
CA MET A 244 -10.15 2.63 -10.81
C MET A 244 -9.04 3.71 -10.81
N PHE A 245 -9.35 4.92 -10.38
CA PHE A 245 -8.37 6.00 -10.32
C PHE A 245 -7.35 5.82 -9.19
N ILE A 246 -7.74 5.26 -8.04
CA ILE A 246 -6.81 4.87 -6.96
C ILE A 246 -5.73 3.95 -7.52
N THR A 247 -6.10 2.92 -8.29
CA THR A 247 -5.13 1.99 -8.89
C THR A 247 -4.27 2.65 -9.94
N ILE A 248 -4.84 3.45 -10.84
CA ILE A 248 -4.06 4.19 -11.84
C ILE A 248 -2.99 5.01 -11.12
N CYS A 249 -3.32 5.67 -10.01
CA CYS A 249 -2.40 6.52 -9.27
C CYS A 249 -1.43 5.73 -8.40
N MET A 250 -1.94 4.92 -7.48
CA MET A 250 -1.12 4.22 -6.48
C MET A 250 -0.34 3.02 -7.05
N THR A 251 -0.56 2.68 -8.33
CA THR A 251 0.25 1.69 -9.05
C THR A 251 0.93 2.31 -10.25
N GLY A 252 0.18 2.92 -11.15
CA GLY A 252 0.68 3.41 -12.43
C GLY A 252 1.48 4.71 -12.33
N LEU A 253 1.17 5.57 -11.38
CA LEU A 253 1.86 6.85 -11.13
C LEU A 253 2.70 6.81 -9.84
N ASP A 254 2.94 5.63 -9.30
CA ASP A 254 3.74 5.40 -8.11
C ASP A 254 5.06 4.69 -8.47
N GLN A 255 6.19 5.31 -8.12
CA GLN A 255 7.51 4.78 -8.44
C GLN A 255 7.77 3.43 -7.78
N ASP A 256 7.23 3.15 -6.58
CA ASP A 256 7.45 1.90 -5.90
C ASP A 256 6.88 0.71 -6.67
N MET A 257 5.62 0.81 -7.09
CA MET A 257 4.97 -0.25 -7.86
C MET A 257 5.52 -0.34 -9.28
N MET A 258 5.82 0.80 -9.92
CA MET A 258 6.37 0.81 -11.26
C MET A 258 7.82 0.35 -11.30
N GLN A 259 8.63 0.63 -10.28
CA GLN A 259 10.01 0.14 -10.21
C GLN A 259 10.06 -1.39 -10.27
N LYS A 260 9.13 -2.09 -9.59
CA LYS A 260 9.01 -3.56 -9.68
C LYS A 260 8.65 -4.01 -11.11
N ASN A 261 7.66 -3.38 -11.73
CA ASN A 261 7.28 -3.69 -13.11
C ASN A 261 8.42 -3.47 -14.12
N LEU A 262 9.19 -2.40 -13.92
CA LEU A 262 10.31 -2.04 -14.79
C LEU A 262 11.53 -2.96 -14.63
N THR A 263 11.52 -3.89 -13.65
CA THR A 263 12.52 -4.97 -13.54
C THR A 263 12.28 -6.12 -14.52
N CYS A 264 11.10 -6.25 -15.12
CA CYS A 264 10.79 -7.25 -16.13
C CYS A 264 11.59 -7.02 -17.40
N LYS A 265 11.96 -8.11 -18.10
CA LYS A 265 12.83 -8.08 -19.30
C LYS A 265 12.23 -7.30 -20.48
N SER A 266 10.91 -7.30 -20.60
CA SER A 266 10.21 -6.72 -21.73
C SER A 266 8.86 -6.13 -21.33
N LEU A 267 8.33 -5.22 -22.16
CA LEU A 267 6.99 -4.69 -22.03
C LEU A 267 5.93 -5.81 -21.94
N LYS A 268 6.06 -6.83 -22.79
CA LYS A 268 5.12 -7.97 -22.83
C LYS A 268 5.07 -8.72 -21.50
N GLU A 269 6.24 -8.93 -20.88
CA GLU A 269 6.34 -9.57 -19.56
C GLU A 269 5.76 -8.67 -18.47
N ALA A 270 6.03 -7.36 -18.51
CA ALA A 270 5.47 -6.40 -17.55
C ALA A 270 3.93 -6.29 -17.66
N GLN A 271 3.39 -6.30 -18.87
CA GLN A 271 1.93 -6.33 -19.09
C GLN A 271 1.31 -7.63 -18.58
N LYS A 272 1.92 -8.77 -18.89
CA LYS A 272 1.50 -10.08 -18.38
C LYS A 272 1.52 -10.14 -16.85
N ASN A 273 2.62 -9.63 -16.25
CA ASN A 273 2.72 -9.45 -14.81
C ASN A 273 1.54 -8.66 -14.27
N MET A 274 1.27 -7.46 -14.80
CA MET A 274 0.23 -6.56 -14.32
C MET A 274 -1.17 -7.19 -14.38
N ILE A 275 -1.49 -7.88 -15.49
CA ILE A 275 -2.81 -8.50 -15.67
C ILE A 275 -3.00 -9.68 -14.71
N ILE A 276 -2.03 -10.58 -14.60
CA ILE A 276 -2.12 -11.74 -13.71
C ILE A 276 -2.15 -11.30 -12.25
N PHE A 277 -1.28 -10.37 -11.87
CA PHE A 277 -1.28 -9.77 -10.56
C PHE A 277 -2.67 -9.18 -10.20
N SER A 278 -3.30 -8.44 -11.11
CA SER A 278 -4.59 -7.80 -10.84
C SER A 278 -5.72 -8.81 -10.58
N ILE A 279 -5.76 -9.90 -11.34
CA ILE A 279 -6.74 -10.98 -11.15
C ILE A 279 -6.54 -11.67 -9.80
N VAL A 280 -5.29 -12.02 -9.48
CA VAL A 280 -4.97 -12.65 -8.19
C VAL A 280 -5.31 -11.73 -7.03
N LEU A 281 -5.02 -10.43 -7.14
CA LEU A 281 -5.34 -9.44 -6.12
C LEU A 281 -6.84 -9.38 -5.80
N VAL A 282 -7.70 -9.39 -6.82
CA VAL A 282 -9.16 -9.40 -6.65
C VAL A 282 -9.60 -10.64 -5.86
N ILE A 283 -9.11 -11.82 -6.25
CA ILE A 283 -9.44 -13.08 -5.57
C ILE A 283 -8.98 -13.06 -4.12
N VAL A 284 -7.74 -12.63 -3.87
CA VAL A 284 -7.18 -12.61 -2.51
C VAL A 284 -7.89 -11.59 -1.64
N THR A 285 -8.24 -10.42 -2.17
CA THR A 285 -9.01 -9.43 -1.39
C THR A 285 -10.40 -9.96 -1.02
N PHE A 286 -11.04 -10.73 -1.89
CA PHE A 286 -12.29 -11.39 -1.56
C PHE A 286 -12.12 -12.42 -0.41
N LEU A 287 -11.01 -13.16 -0.37
CA LEU A 287 -10.69 -14.06 0.76
C LEU A 287 -10.54 -13.28 2.08
N PHE A 288 -9.97 -12.06 2.07
CA PHE A 288 -9.91 -11.22 3.26
C PHE A 288 -11.29 -10.74 3.73
N LEU A 289 -12.22 -10.47 2.81
CA LEU A 289 -13.61 -10.15 3.18
C LEU A 289 -14.32 -11.35 3.79
N LEU A 290 -14.14 -12.55 3.23
CA LEU A 290 -14.66 -13.79 3.82
C LEU A 290 -14.07 -14.03 5.21
N LEU A 291 -12.77 -13.83 5.39
CA LEU A 291 -12.13 -13.88 6.70
C LEU A 291 -12.78 -12.88 7.68
N GLY A 292 -13.03 -11.65 7.24
CA GLY A 292 -13.70 -10.62 8.04
C GLY A 292 -15.06 -11.07 8.54
N ALA A 293 -15.93 -11.56 7.67
CA ALA A 293 -17.24 -12.10 8.07
C ALA A 293 -17.07 -13.22 9.10
N LEU A 294 -16.14 -14.14 8.87
CA LEU A 294 -15.87 -15.25 9.77
C LEU A 294 -15.38 -14.80 11.15
N LEU A 295 -14.55 -13.75 11.22
CA LEU A 295 -14.09 -13.15 12.47
C LEU A 295 -15.25 -12.56 13.28
N PHE A 296 -16.17 -11.83 12.65
CA PHE A 296 -17.33 -11.26 13.34
C PHE A 296 -18.32 -12.32 13.78
N ILE A 297 -18.57 -13.36 12.97
CA ILE A 297 -19.39 -14.51 13.34
C ILE A 297 -18.79 -15.23 14.56
N TYR A 298 -17.48 -15.47 14.54
CA TYR A 298 -16.76 -16.10 15.64
C TYR A 298 -16.82 -15.26 16.92
N SER A 299 -16.56 -13.96 16.80
CA SER A 299 -16.62 -12.99 17.90
C SER A 299 -18.01 -12.98 18.55
N SER A 300 -19.08 -12.95 17.76
CA SER A 300 -20.46 -13.01 18.24
C SER A 300 -20.78 -14.32 18.94
N LYS A 301 -20.38 -15.46 18.38
CA LYS A 301 -20.65 -16.80 18.95
C LYS A 301 -19.93 -17.05 20.27
N PHE A 302 -18.73 -16.53 20.44
CA PHE A 302 -17.91 -16.73 21.63
C PHE A 302 -17.84 -15.50 22.55
N ASN A 303 -18.64 -14.46 22.29
CA ASN A 303 -18.71 -13.22 23.07
C ASN A 303 -17.34 -12.54 23.24
N ILE A 304 -16.52 -12.52 22.17
CA ILE A 304 -15.22 -11.86 22.18
C ILE A 304 -15.45 -10.36 21.98
N VAL A 305 -14.96 -9.55 22.92
CA VAL A 305 -15.06 -8.10 22.85
C VAL A 305 -13.95 -7.56 21.96
N THR A 306 -14.32 -6.73 20.98
CA THR A 306 -13.33 -6.01 20.15
C THR A 306 -12.53 -5.03 21.01
N PRO A 307 -11.19 -5.08 21.00
CA PRO A 307 -10.38 -4.19 21.82
C PRO A 307 -10.55 -2.71 21.48
N GLU A 308 -10.24 -1.85 22.46
CA GLU A 308 -10.22 -0.41 22.30
C GLU A 308 -8.81 0.12 22.01
N LEU A 309 -8.75 1.18 21.22
CA LEU A 309 -7.55 1.98 21.00
C LEU A 309 -7.88 3.45 21.30
N ASN A 310 -7.13 4.08 22.18
CA ASN A 310 -7.34 5.47 22.61
C ASN A 310 -8.78 5.75 23.11
N GLY A 311 -9.40 4.77 23.76
CA GLY A 311 -10.76 4.89 24.35
C GLY A 311 -11.91 4.71 23.34
N ALA A 312 -11.63 4.23 22.14
CA ALA A 312 -12.64 3.89 21.14
C ALA A 312 -12.46 2.44 20.66
N VAL A 313 -13.58 1.74 20.43
CA VAL A 313 -13.57 0.39 19.85
C VAL A 313 -12.92 0.45 18.48
N ASN A 314 -11.91 -0.40 18.28
CA ASN A 314 -11.17 -0.44 17.01
C ASN A 314 -11.25 -1.84 16.39
N SER A 315 -12.00 -1.96 15.30
CA SER A 315 -12.21 -3.20 14.57
C SER A 315 -10.95 -3.79 13.94
N ASP A 316 -9.91 -2.98 13.70
CA ASP A 316 -8.59 -3.44 13.26
C ASP A 316 -7.93 -4.39 14.29
N LEU A 317 -8.34 -4.34 15.56
CA LEU A 317 -7.81 -5.18 16.61
C LEU A 317 -8.57 -6.50 16.80
N LEU A 318 -9.67 -6.73 16.07
CA LEU A 318 -10.47 -7.95 16.21
C LEU A 318 -9.70 -9.19 15.74
N PHE A 319 -9.08 -9.15 14.57
CA PHE A 319 -8.30 -10.28 14.06
C PHE A 319 -7.11 -10.62 14.97
N PRO A 320 -6.25 -9.65 15.39
CA PRO A 320 -5.23 -9.88 16.41
C PRO A 320 -5.78 -10.51 17.69
N GLU A 321 -6.89 -9.99 18.21
CA GLU A 321 -7.51 -10.51 19.45
C GLU A 321 -7.91 -11.98 19.31
N ILE A 322 -8.60 -12.31 18.23
CA ILE A 322 -9.01 -13.69 17.96
C ILE A 322 -7.79 -14.60 17.74
N ALA A 323 -6.80 -14.16 16.98
CA ALA A 323 -5.64 -14.98 16.66
C ALA A 323 -4.72 -15.25 17.86
N LEU A 324 -4.58 -14.27 18.77
CA LEU A 324 -3.58 -14.31 19.85
C LEU A 324 -4.17 -14.63 21.22
N ASN A 325 -5.44 -14.27 21.49
CA ASN A 325 -6.05 -14.34 22.83
C ASN A 325 -7.28 -15.26 22.95
N SER A 326 -7.91 -15.68 21.82
CA SER A 326 -9.17 -16.43 21.88
C SER A 326 -9.05 -17.91 22.27
N GLY A 327 -7.83 -18.43 22.36
CA GLY A 327 -7.61 -19.85 22.70
C GLY A 327 -7.69 -20.82 21.52
N LEU A 328 -7.74 -20.35 20.28
CA LEU A 328 -7.71 -21.18 19.07
C LEU A 328 -6.40 -21.97 18.86
N GLY A 329 -5.41 -21.75 19.73
CA GLY A 329 -4.13 -22.46 19.73
C GLY A 329 -2.99 -21.67 19.10
N ASN A 330 -1.75 -22.15 19.35
CA ASN A 330 -0.55 -21.45 18.90
C ASN A 330 -0.42 -21.33 17.39
N LEU A 331 -1.00 -22.27 16.62
CA LEU A 331 -0.85 -22.31 15.16
C LEU A 331 -1.46 -21.07 14.49
N ILE A 332 -2.66 -20.66 14.89
CA ILE A 332 -3.29 -19.45 14.32
C ILE A 332 -2.51 -18.19 14.70
N GLY A 333 -2.05 -18.10 15.96
CA GLY A 333 -1.26 -16.97 16.41
C GLY A 333 0.06 -16.85 15.65
N ILE A 334 0.78 -17.95 15.43
CA ILE A 334 2.04 -17.96 14.66
C ILE A 334 1.78 -17.55 13.21
N THR A 335 0.80 -18.16 12.56
CA THR A 335 0.50 -17.85 11.15
C THR A 335 -0.01 -16.43 10.96
N PHE A 336 -0.84 -15.93 11.89
CA PHE A 336 -1.27 -14.54 11.93
C PHE A 336 -0.08 -13.58 12.01
N LEU A 337 0.84 -13.80 12.96
CA LEU A 337 2.03 -12.94 13.12
C LEU A 337 2.93 -12.96 11.89
N LEU A 338 3.17 -14.13 11.31
CA LEU A 338 3.95 -14.25 10.07
C LEU A 338 3.29 -13.49 8.93
N GLY A 339 1.98 -13.62 8.76
CA GLY A 339 1.22 -12.91 7.73
C GLY A 339 1.22 -11.40 7.95
N LEU A 340 1.00 -10.95 9.19
CA LEU A 340 1.01 -9.54 9.57
C LEU A 340 2.36 -8.87 9.31
N ILE A 341 3.43 -9.48 9.80
CA ILE A 341 4.79 -8.97 9.66
C ILE A 341 5.16 -8.96 8.17
N ALA A 342 4.87 -10.04 7.45
CA ALA A 342 5.13 -10.14 6.02
C ALA A 342 4.42 -9.02 5.23
N ALA A 343 3.13 -8.79 5.49
CA ALA A 343 2.33 -7.76 4.82
C ALA A 343 2.84 -6.34 5.09
N ALA A 344 3.29 -6.07 6.33
CA ALA A 344 3.83 -4.77 6.69
C ALA A 344 5.17 -4.49 6.06
N TYR A 345 6.08 -5.44 6.19
CA TYR A 345 7.48 -5.22 5.80
C TYR A 345 7.66 -5.24 4.29
N SER A 346 6.88 -6.03 3.53
CA SER A 346 6.84 -5.97 2.07
C SER A 346 6.46 -4.59 1.52
N SER A 347 5.59 -3.87 2.22
CA SER A 347 5.22 -2.51 1.80
C SER A 347 6.26 -1.47 2.20
N ALA A 348 6.93 -1.66 3.32
CA ALA A 348 7.86 -0.68 3.87
C ALA A 348 9.25 -0.76 3.24
N ASP A 349 9.76 -1.96 2.97
CA ASP A 349 11.05 -2.15 2.31
C ASP A 349 11.04 -1.64 0.87
N SER A 350 9.94 -1.90 0.16
CA SER A 350 9.68 -1.33 -1.15
C SER A 350 9.64 0.19 -1.15
N ALA A 351 8.89 0.78 -0.20
CA ALA A 351 8.80 2.22 -0.06
C ALA A 351 10.17 2.85 0.21
N LEU A 352 10.94 2.27 1.12
CA LEU A 352 12.28 2.76 1.46
C LEU A 352 13.22 2.73 0.24
N THR A 353 13.15 1.66 -0.56
CA THR A 353 13.97 1.51 -1.77
C THR A 353 13.54 2.48 -2.86
N SER A 354 12.24 2.63 -3.11
CA SER A 354 11.70 3.52 -4.14
C SER A 354 11.92 5.00 -3.82
N LEU A 355 11.78 5.41 -2.56
CA LEU A 355 12.13 6.75 -2.08
C LEU A 355 13.63 7.04 -2.27
N THR A 356 14.49 6.06 -1.97
CA THR A 356 15.93 6.18 -2.19
C THR A 356 16.25 6.32 -3.68
N THR A 357 15.63 5.50 -4.54
CA THR A 357 15.80 5.55 -5.99
C THR A 357 15.35 6.90 -6.56
N SER A 358 14.14 7.34 -6.21
CA SER A 358 13.58 8.60 -6.70
C SER A 358 14.43 9.79 -6.25
N TYR A 359 14.90 9.82 -5.00
CA TYR A 359 15.82 10.87 -4.58
C TYR A 359 17.09 10.92 -5.43
N CYS A 360 17.71 9.77 -5.65
CA CYS A 360 18.96 9.68 -6.41
C CYS A 360 18.79 10.08 -7.88
N VAL A 361 17.65 9.70 -8.49
CA VAL A 361 17.38 9.95 -9.93
C VAL A 361 16.75 11.32 -10.14
N ASP A 362 15.75 11.68 -9.34
CA ASP A 362 14.89 12.84 -9.62
C ASP A 362 15.40 14.15 -8.98
N PHE A 363 16.10 14.07 -7.84
CA PHE A 363 16.57 15.24 -7.10
C PHE A 363 18.09 15.42 -7.13
N ALA A 364 18.86 14.34 -6.94
CA ALA A 364 20.31 14.43 -6.83
C ALA A 364 21.04 14.44 -8.18
N ASP A 365 20.35 14.10 -9.28
CA ASP A 365 20.84 14.06 -10.66
C ASP A 365 22.22 13.39 -10.79
N LEU A 366 22.27 12.11 -10.34
CA LEU A 366 23.53 11.38 -10.18
C LEU A 366 24.12 10.84 -11.49
N LYS A 367 23.43 10.96 -12.64
CA LYS A 367 23.81 10.30 -13.91
C LYS A 367 25.24 10.58 -14.35
N ASP A 368 25.72 11.81 -14.11
CA ASP A 368 27.06 12.25 -14.56
C ASP A 368 28.12 12.21 -13.45
N LYS A 369 27.83 11.57 -12.30
CA LYS A 369 28.76 11.47 -11.17
C LYS A 369 29.51 10.14 -11.18
N SER A 370 30.69 10.10 -10.53
CA SER A 370 31.46 8.86 -10.38
C SER A 370 30.65 7.79 -9.62
N ASN A 371 30.86 6.52 -9.93
CA ASN A 371 30.12 5.39 -9.34
C ASN A 371 30.23 5.38 -7.80
N ASP A 372 31.42 5.64 -7.26
CA ASP A 372 31.63 5.70 -5.81
C ASP A 372 30.83 6.81 -5.13
N TYR A 373 30.74 7.98 -5.77
CA TYR A 373 29.93 9.10 -5.27
C TYR A 373 28.45 8.74 -5.30
N GLN A 374 27.97 8.15 -6.39
CA GLN A 374 26.59 7.70 -6.52
C GLN A 374 26.22 6.69 -5.40
N ILE A 375 27.07 5.68 -5.16
CA ILE A 375 26.87 4.68 -4.09
C ILE A 375 26.84 5.35 -2.72
N LYS A 376 27.74 6.31 -2.45
CA LYS A 376 27.77 7.04 -1.19
C LYS A 376 26.48 7.83 -0.95
N ILE A 377 26.00 8.57 -1.95
CA ILE A 377 24.75 9.33 -1.85
C ILE A 377 23.56 8.38 -1.65
N ARG A 378 23.46 7.29 -2.42
CA ARG A 378 22.41 6.28 -2.26
C ARG A 378 22.35 5.75 -0.82
N LYS A 379 23.49 5.32 -0.27
CA LYS A 379 23.58 4.81 1.12
C LYS A 379 23.13 5.84 2.16
N ARG A 380 23.59 7.09 2.01
CA ARG A 380 23.18 8.18 2.91
C ARG A 380 21.68 8.47 2.80
N THR A 381 21.14 8.51 1.60
CA THR A 381 19.70 8.73 1.37
C THR A 381 18.87 7.62 1.98
N HIS A 382 19.30 6.37 1.84
CA HIS A 382 18.59 5.22 2.42
C HIS A 382 18.48 5.32 3.96
N ILE A 383 19.55 5.75 4.64
CA ILE A 383 19.55 6.01 6.08
C ILE A 383 18.60 7.17 6.42
N ILE A 384 18.69 8.28 5.69
CA ILE A 384 17.83 9.45 5.94
C ILE A 384 16.36 9.10 5.79
N MET A 385 15.99 8.37 4.73
CA MET A 385 14.59 7.95 4.51
C MET A 385 14.11 7.01 5.63
N SER A 386 14.96 6.11 6.12
CA SER A 386 14.63 5.26 7.28
C SER A 386 14.32 6.10 8.53
N LEU A 387 15.11 7.12 8.81
CA LEU A 387 14.88 8.03 9.95
C LEU A 387 13.59 8.85 9.78
N VAL A 388 13.31 9.31 8.56
CA VAL A 388 12.07 10.03 8.25
C VAL A 388 10.85 9.14 8.53
N LEU A 389 10.88 7.86 8.11
CA LEU A 389 9.79 6.93 8.41
C LEU A 389 9.58 6.76 9.92
N VAL A 390 10.66 6.57 10.71
CA VAL A 390 10.56 6.47 12.18
C VAL A 390 9.87 7.70 12.78
N ILE A 391 10.33 8.89 12.41
CA ILE A 391 9.78 10.16 12.94
C ILE A 391 8.29 10.30 12.60
N VAL A 392 7.90 10.05 11.35
CA VAL A 392 6.52 10.21 10.92
C VAL A 392 5.59 9.18 11.58
N ILE A 393 6.04 7.93 11.77
CA ILE A 393 5.26 6.90 12.48
C ILE A 393 5.04 7.30 13.94
N ILE A 394 6.06 7.84 14.62
CA ILE A 394 5.92 8.31 16.01
C ILE A 394 4.92 9.47 16.09
N ILE A 395 4.94 10.39 15.13
CA ILE A 395 3.96 11.48 15.04
C ILE A 395 2.55 10.92 14.88
N PHE A 396 2.33 9.91 14.04
CA PHE A 396 1.02 9.30 13.81
C PHE A 396 0.37 8.72 15.07
N LYS A 397 1.16 8.22 16.03
CA LYS A 397 0.67 7.71 17.32
C LYS A 397 -0.30 8.68 18.02
N ASN A 398 -0.06 9.98 17.87
CA ASN A 398 -0.83 11.02 18.58
C ASN A 398 -2.05 11.54 17.81
N TYR A 399 -2.17 11.23 16.52
CA TYR A 399 -3.16 11.85 15.65
C TYR A 399 -4.14 10.87 14.98
N LEU A 400 -3.80 9.58 14.90
CA LEU A 400 -4.65 8.59 14.24
C LEU A 400 -5.66 8.00 15.23
N THR A 401 -6.94 8.33 15.02
CA THR A 401 -8.09 7.84 15.82
C THR A 401 -9.15 7.13 15.00
N THR A 402 -9.03 7.15 13.65
CA THR A 402 -10.02 6.58 12.71
C THR A 402 -9.49 5.33 12.02
N SER A 403 -10.34 4.66 11.23
CA SER A 403 -9.95 3.53 10.38
C SER A 403 -8.73 3.90 9.51
N VAL A 404 -7.69 3.07 9.60
CA VAL A 404 -6.41 3.33 8.93
C VAL A 404 -6.57 3.24 7.41
N ILE A 405 -7.45 2.38 6.90
CA ILE A 405 -7.70 2.26 5.45
C ILE A 405 -8.37 3.51 4.89
N ASP A 406 -9.38 4.04 5.57
CA ASP A 406 -10.04 5.28 5.15
C ASP A 406 -9.06 6.45 5.14
N GLY A 407 -8.27 6.59 6.21
CA GLY A 407 -7.24 7.63 6.31
C GLY A 407 -6.21 7.55 5.18
N LEU A 408 -5.75 6.35 4.84
CA LEU A 408 -4.81 6.13 3.71
C LEU A 408 -5.43 6.57 2.37
N LEU A 409 -6.66 6.14 2.09
CA LEU A 409 -7.30 6.41 0.79
C LEU A 409 -7.70 7.88 0.62
N ILE A 410 -8.12 8.54 1.69
CA ILE A 410 -8.37 9.98 1.70
C ILE A 410 -7.08 10.76 1.44
N LEU A 411 -5.99 10.41 2.14
CA LEU A 411 -4.70 11.05 1.93
C LEU A 411 -4.18 10.83 0.50
N ALA A 412 -4.37 9.62 -0.04
CA ALA A 412 -4.06 9.34 -1.42
C ALA A 412 -4.84 10.24 -2.38
N GLY A 413 -6.12 10.52 -2.09
CA GLY A 413 -6.95 11.46 -2.85
C GLY A 413 -6.35 12.87 -2.94
N TYR A 414 -5.77 13.36 -1.85
CA TYR A 414 -5.12 14.67 -1.84
C TYR A 414 -3.75 14.68 -2.54
N THR A 415 -2.95 13.66 -2.35
CA THR A 415 -1.54 13.66 -2.75
C THR A 415 -1.30 13.11 -4.17
N TYR A 416 -2.08 12.13 -4.63
CA TYR A 416 -1.97 11.59 -5.98
C TYR A 416 -2.79 12.35 -7.03
N GLY A 417 -3.75 13.17 -6.63
CA GLY A 417 -4.53 13.99 -7.58
C GLY A 417 -3.68 14.86 -8.50
N PRO A 418 -2.72 15.62 -7.98
CA PRO A 418 -1.79 16.41 -8.80
C PRO A 418 -0.99 15.57 -9.80
N LEU A 419 -0.52 14.38 -9.39
CA LEU A 419 0.15 13.44 -10.29
C LEU A 419 -0.77 12.96 -11.40
N LEU A 420 -2.01 12.60 -11.07
CA LEU A 420 -3.02 12.22 -12.06
C LEU A 420 -3.24 13.32 -13.08
N GLY A 421 -3.42 14.56 -12.62
CA GLY A 421 -3.61 15.71 -13.52
C GLY A 421 -2.42 15.96 -14.44
N LEU A 422 -1.19 15.90 -13.90
CA LEU A 422 0.04 16.07 -14.69
C LEU A 422 0.22 15.00 -15.75
N PHE A 423 0.08 13.72 -15.38
CA PHE A 423 0.24 12.61 -16.31
C PHE A 423 -0.90 12.58 -17.33
N ALA A 424 -2.15 12.74 -16.91
CA ALA A 424 -3.29 12.80 -17.81
C ALA A 424 -3.15 13.94 -18.82
N PHE A 425 -2.75 15.13 -18.38
CA PHE A 425 -2.51 16.27 -19.29
C PHE A 425 -1.40 15.98 -20.28
N GLY A 426 -0.30 15.37 -19.82
CA GLY A 426 0.84 15.03 -20.68
C GLY A 426 0.53 13.96 -21.72
N ILE A 427 -0.32 12.98 -21.38
CA ILE A 427 -0.68 11.86 -22.24
C ILE A 427 -1.82 12.23 -23.21
N LEU A 428 -2.84 12.93 -22.71
CA LEU A 428 -4.07 13.20 -23.47
C LEU A 428 -3.97 14.46 -24.34
N THR A 429 -2.98 15.32 -24.13
CA THR A 429 -2.82 16.57 -24.89
C THR A 429 -1.42 16.72 -25.47
N ASN A 430 -1.32 17.52 -26.53
CA ASN A 430 -0.02 17.94 -27.10
C ASN A 430 0.39 19.36 -26.68
N TYR A 431 -0.38 19.99 -25.77
CA TYR A 431 -0.10 21.36 -25.36
C TYR A 431 1.22 21.48 -24.60
N LYS A 432 1.96 22.55 -24.86
CA LYS A 432 3.08 23.00 -24.04
C LYS A 432 2.56 23.88 -22.91
N ILE A 433 3.23 23.87 -21.78
CA ILE A 433 2.85 24.66 -20.60
C ILE A 433 4.01 25.54 -20.13
N HIS A 434 3.71 26.53 -19.33
CA HIS A 434 4.71 27.31 -18.60
C HIS A 434 5.17 26.52 -17.36
N ASP A 435 6.18 25.65 -17.52
CA ASP A 435 6.69 24.72 -16.51
C ASP A 435 6.89 25.34 -15.12
N LYS A 436 7.38 26.59 -15.07
CA LYS A 436 7.64 27.32 -13.81
C LYS A 436 6.41 27.52 -12.90
N PHE A 437 5.19 27.41 -13.44
CA PHE A 437 3.95 27.59 -12.67
C PHE A 437 3.29 26.29 -12.24
N VAL A 438 3.82 25.14 -12.62
CA VAL A 438 3.21 23.82 -12.33
C VAL A 438 3.06 23.60 -10.82
N TRP A 439 4.06 23.94 -10.03
CA TRP A 439 3.99 23.78 -8.57
C TRP A 439 2.86 24.63 -7.94
N ILE A 440 2.54 25.81 -8.51
CA ILE A 440 1.42 26.65 -8.05
C ILE A 440 0.09 25.96 -8.34
N VAL A 441 -0.08 25.48 -9.58
CA VAL A 441 -1.30 24.78 -10.01
C VAL A 441 -1.55 23.55 -9.14
N THR A 442 -0.53 22.72 -8.95
CA THR A 442 -0.65 21.48 -8.15
C THR A 442 -0.90 21.77 -6.67
N SER A 443 -0.24 22.76 -6.09
CA SER A 443 -0.46 23.13 -4.68
C SER A 443 -1.86 23.72 -4.47
N LEU A 444 -2.32 24.59 -5.38
CA LEU A 444 -3.68 25.15 -5.31
C LEU A 444 -4.74 24.06 -5.45
N SER A 445 -4.55 23.09 -6.34
CA SER A 445 -5.53 21.98 -6.47
C SER A 445 -5.66 21.19 -5.17
N VAL A 446 -4.54 20.90 -4.49
CA VAL A 446 -4.58 20.21 -3.19
C VAL A 446 -5.29 21.05 -2.13
N ILE A 447 -4.96 22.35 -2.03
CA ILE A 447 -5.59 23.25 -1.05
C ILE A 447 -7.11 23.33 -1.27
N VAL A 448 -7.54 23.52 -2.51
CA VAL A 448 -8.97 23.55 -2.87
C VAL A 448 -9.65 22.22 -2.53
N MET A 449 -9.00 21.08 -2.83
CA MET A 449 -9.58 19.77 -2.52
C MET A 449 -9.62 19.46 -1.03
N ILE A 450 -8.65 19.90 -0.23
CA ILE A 450 -8.71 19.82 1.24
C ILE A 450 -9.90 20.64 1.76
N PHE A 451 -10.08 21.86 1.24
CA PHE A 451 -11.22 22.69 1.61
C PHE A 451 -12.56 22.01 1.26
N ILE A 452 -12.71 21.52 0.03
CA ILE A 452 -13.93 20.83 -0.42
C ILE A 452 -14.16 19.54 0.42
N GLY A 453 -13.13 18.75 0.66
CA GLY A 453 -13.21 17.50 1.44
C GLY A 453 -13.53 17.72 2.93
N SER A 454 -13.27 18.92 3.46
CA SER A 454 -13.58 19.29 4.85
C SER A 454 -14.97 19.93 5.03
N LEU A 455 -15.70 20.18 3.93
CA LEU A 455 -17.04 20.77 4.01
C LEU A 455 -18.02 19.80 4.67
N ASP A 456 -18.87 20.31 5.55
CA ASP A 456 -19.99 19.53 6.08
C ASP A 456 -20.92 19.09 4.93
N PRO A 457 -21.32 17.82 4.85
CA PRO A 457 -22.24 17.32 3.83
C PRO A 457 -23.53 18.16 3.69
N GLN A 458 -23.98 18.85 4.73
CA GLN A 458 -25.14 19.74 4.66
C GLN A 458 -24.95 20.87 3.63
N PHE A 459 -23.73 21.43 3.51
CA PHE A 459 -23.41 22.45 2.51
C PHE A 459 -23.41 21.90 1.08
N LEU A 460 -23.27 20.58 0.94
CA LEU A 460 -23.28 19.86 -0.34
C LEU A 460 -24.64 19.20 -0.63
N GLY A 461 -25.72 19.64 0.03
CA GLY A 461 -27.05 19.05 -0.14
C GLY A 461 -27.16 17.61 0.35
N GLY A 462 -26.37 17.22 1.36
CA GLY A 462 -26.30 15.88 1.91
C GLY A 462 -25.31 14.95 1.19
N TYR A 463 -24.61 15.44 0.16
CA TYR A 463 -23.62 14.65 -0.58
C TYR A 463 -22.38 14.38 0.28
N LYS A 464 -22.08 13.10 0.48
CA LYS A 464 -20.87 12.66 1.19
C LYS A 464 -19.78 12.32 0.17
N ILE A 465 -18.69 13.07 0.19
CA ILE A 465 -17.54 12.82 -0.66
C ILE A 465 -16.88 11.50 -0.27
N GLY A 466 -16.61 10.65 -1.25
CA GLY A 466 -15.93 9.37 -1.10
C GLY A 466 -14.59 9.33 -1.86
N TYR A 467 -14.32 8.21 -2.49
CA TYR A 467 -13.06 7.99 -3.21
C TYR A 467 -12.96 8.75 -4.54
N GLU A 468 -14.04 9.36 -5.02
CA GLU A 468 -14.03 10.26 -6.18
C GLU A 468 -13.25 11.56 -5.96
N LEU A 469 -12.88 11.86 -4.72
CA LEU A 469 -12.01 12.99 -4.38
C LEU A 469 -10.71 12.97 -5.19
N LEU A 470 -10.13 11.80 -5.43
CA LEU A 470 -8.89 11.64 -6.18
C LEU A 470 -9.04 12.07 -7.66
N PRO A 471 -9.97 11.50 -8.46
CA PRO A 471 -10.16 11.97 -9.83
C PRO A 471 -10.63 13.43 -9.93
N LEU A 472 -11.38 13.94 -8.97
CA LEU A 472 -11.76 15.36 -8.91
C LEU A 472 -10.53 16.26 -8.72
N ASN A 473 -9.60 15.89 -7.84
CA ASN A 473 -8.33 16.60 -7.65
C ASN A 473 -7.47 16.55 -8.93
N GLY A 474 -7.42 15.38 -9.58
CA GLY A 474 -6.75 15.23 -10.88
C GLY A 474 -7.35 16.12 -11.96
N LEU A 475 -8.67 16.19 -12.04
CA LEU A 475 -9.39 17.06 -12.97
C LEU A 475 -9.11 18.53 -12.70
N LEU A 476 -9.13 18.94 -11.44
CA LEU A 476 -8.82 20.32 -11.06
C LEU A 476 -7.40 20.72 -11.45
N THR A 477 -6.44 19.82 -11.21
CA THR A 477 -5.05 20.01 -11.67
C THR A 477 -4.99 20.09 -13.20
N PHE A 478 -5.68 19.20 -13.92
CA PHE A 478 -5.72 19.22 -15.38
C PHE A 478 -6.25 20.55 -15.94
N ILE A 479 -7.35 21.06 -15.39
CA ILE A 479 -7.92 22.36 -15.75
C ILE A 479 -6.93 23.49 -15.45
N GLY A 480 -6.28 23.48 -14.29
CA GLY A 480 -5.25 24.44 -13.94
C GLY A 480 -4.08 24.45 -14.92
N LEU A 481 -3.68 23.28 -15.46
CA LEU A 481 -2.64 23.19 -16.49
C LEU A 481 -3.08 23.78 -17.84
N ILE A 482 -4.38 23.71 -18.19
CA ILE A 482 -4.91 24.40 -19.37
C ILE A 482 -4.70 25.91 -19.27
N LEU A 483 -4.88 26.48 -18.06
CA LEU A 483 -4.75 27.93 -17.84
C LEU A 483 -3.31 28.44 -18.02
N ILE A 484 -2.32 27.59 -17.76
CA ILE A 484 -0.89 27.91 -17.92
C ILE A 484 -0.30 27.40 -19.23
N ARG A 485 -1.16 27.01 -20.22
CA ARG A 485 -0.66 26.58 -21.55
C ARG A 485 0.08 27.70 -22.27
N ARG A 486 1.12 27.33 -23.03
CA ARG A 486 1.75 28.22 -23.97
C ARG A 486 0.92 28.24 -25.26
N LYS A 487 0.74 29.42 -25.81
CA LYS A 487 0.15 29.60 -27.15
C LYS A 487 1.11 29.06 -28.21
#